data_43be34e8b957e80ee29da025c8bccf6c
#
_entry.id   43be34e8b957e80ee29da025c8bccf6c
#
_cell.length_a   1.000
_cell.length_b   1.000
_cell.length_c   1.000
_cell.angle_alpha   90.00
_cell.angle_beta   90.00
_cell.angle_gamma   90.00
#
_symmetry.space_group_name_H-M   'P 1'
#
loop_
_entity.id
_entity.type
_entity.pdbx_description
1 polymer ?
#
loop_
_entity_poly.entity_id
_entity_poly.type
_entity_poly.pdbx_seq_one_letter_code
_entity_poly.pdbx_strand_id
1 'polypeptide(L)'
;NLAHGNLEKAFQFIIPILFFALGALFKTLFTKYKTQNNQSEIESLLFIQMIGILLISLAFATFLHLSASLFVGILSFFMVIQGDTFTRVRGLPYANIMSTGNIKAFGTNLGQYLVSKNTKDLKNSLIFLSLALSFVVGAFISSLLSLWLGDFTLIGSSLLILLAYYSYKISHS
;
A
#
# COMPACT_ATOMS: atom_id res chain seq x y z
N ASN A 1 3.29 -26.18 5.55
CA ASN A 1 2.87 -26.34 6.96
C ASN A 1 1.69 -27.31 7.11
N LEU A 2 0.66 -27.26 6.23
CA LEU A 2 -0.41 -28.26 6.19
C LEU A 2 0.14 -29.67 5.86
N ALA A 3 1.08 -29.78 4.94
CA ALA A 3 1.76 -31.04 4.58
C ALA A 3 2.52 -31.69 5.75
N HIS A 4 2.88 -30.93 6.79
CA HIS A 4 3.55 -31.41 8.00
C HIS A 4 2.63 -31.45 9.21
N GLY A 5 1.30 -31.37 9.02
CA GLY A 5 0.31 -31.43 10.10
C GLY A 5 0.26 -30.20 11.04
N ASN A 6 0.97 -29.11 10.71
CA ASN A 6 1.00 -27.92 11.56
C ASN A 6 -0.11 -26.94 11.16
N LEU A 7 -1.34 -27.26 11.58
CA LEU A 7 -2.55 -26.48 11.32
C LEU A 7 -2.46 -25.07 11.91
N GLU A 8 -1.90 -24.91 13.10
CA GLU A 8 -1.79 -23.61 13.78
C GLU A 8 -0.97 -22.60 12.96
N LYS A 9 0.19 -23.03 12.43
CA LYS A 9 0.99 -22.19 11.55
C LYS A 9 0.29 -21.90 10.21
N ALA A 10 -0.53 -22.82 9.71
CA ALA A 10 -1.31 -22.59 8.49
C ALA A 10 -2.36 -21.49 8.71
N PHE A 11 -3.07 -21.52 9.85
CA PHE A 11 -4.06 -20.49 10.21
C PHE A 11 -3.45 -19.10 10.33
N GLN A 12 -2.19 -18.98 10.78
CA GLN A 12 -1.49 -17.70 10.85
C GLN A 12 -1.36 -17.00 9.48
N PHE A 13 -1.29 -17.74 8.38
CA PHE A 13 -1.25 -17.18 7.03
C PHE A 13 -2.63 -16.87 6.46
N ILE A 14 -3.68 -17.51 6.95
CA ILE A 14 -5.05 -17.28 6.47
C ILE A 14 -5.57 -15.92 6.94
N ILE A 15 -5.25 -15.50 8.18
CA ILE A 15 -5.72 -14.24 8.76
C ILE A 15 -5.40 -13.03 7.88
N PRO A 16 -4.15 -12.78 7.46
CA PRO A 16 -3.82 -11.66 6.56
C PRO A 16 -4.58 -11.72 5.23
N ILE A 17 -4.78 -12.91 4.67
CA ILE A 17 -5.52 -13.09 3.40
C ILE A 17 -6.99 -12.71 3.57
N LEU A 18 -7.63 -13.13 4.66
CA LEU A 18 -9.01 -12.76 4.95
C LEU A 18 -9.17 -11.25 5.15
N PHE A 19 -8.28 -10.62 5.91
CA PHE A 19 -8.30 -9.18 6.12
C PHE A 19 -8.05 -8.40 4.81
N PHE A 20 -7.17 -8.90 3.94
CA PHE A 20 -6.95 -8.33 2.61
C PHE A 20 -8.24 -8.39 1.78
N ALA A 21 -8.92 -9.54 1.75
CA ALA A 21 -10.19 -9.69 1.06
C ALA A 21 -11.30 -8.79 1.64
N LEU A 22 -11.37 -8.66 2.97
CA LEU A 22 -12.30 -7.74 3.64
C LEU A 22 -12.00 -6.29 3.31
N GLY A 23 -10.73 -5.89 3.21
CA GLY A 23 -10.32 -4.55 2.80
C GLY A 23 -10.74 -4.22 1.36
N ALA A 24 -10.58 -5.17 0.43
CA ALA A 24 -11.03 -5.02 -0.96
C ALA A 24 -12.56 -4.89 -1.05
N LEU A 25 -13.28 -5.71 -0.28
CA LEU A 25 -14.75 -5.64 -0.18
C LEU A 25 -15.18 -4.27 0.39
N PHE A 26 -14.60 -3.85 1.50
CA PHE A 26 -14.87 -2.54 2.12
C PHE A 26 -14.64 -1.41 1.12
N LYS A 27 -13.47 -1.37 0.46
CA LYS A 27 -13.13 -0.34 -0.54
C LYS A 27 -14.17 -0.29 -1.64
N THR A 28 -14.56 -1.43 -2.19
CA THR A 28 -15.54 -1.50 -3.29
C THR A 28 -16.92 -0.97 -2.88
N LEU A 29 -17.42 -1.37 -1.71
CA LEU A 29 -18.71 -0.91 -1.19
C LEU A 29 -18.67 0.58 -0.84
N PHE A 30 -17.58 1.03 -0.23
CA PHE A 30 -17.39 2.44 0.14
C PHE A 30 -17.31 3.34 -1.09
N THR A 31 -16.56 2.94 -2.13
CA THR A 31 -16.50 3.65 -3.41
C THR A 31 -17.89 3.80 -4.03
N LYS A 32 -18.65 2.70 -4.10
CA LYS A 32 -20.01 2.73 -4.63
C LYS A 32 -20.91 3.71 -3.86
N TYR A 33 -20.85 3.69 -2.53
CA TYR A 33 -21.62 4.61 -1.68
C TYR A 33 -21.22 6.07 -1.93
N LYS A 34 -19.92 6.39 -1.98
CA LYS A 34 -19.43 7.76 -2.22
C LYS A 34 -19.78 8.26 -3.62
N THR A 35 -19.65 7.42 -4.64
CA THR A 35 -20.02 7.77 -6.02
C THR A 35 -21.52 8.08 -6.14
N GLN A 36 -22.38 7.32 -5.47
CA GLN A 36 -23.82 7.59 -5.45
C GLN A 36 -24.18 8.93 -4.80
N ASN A 37 -23.36 9.40 -3.86
CA ASN A 37 -23.57 10.66 -3.16
C ASN A 37 -22.76 11.85 -3.76
N ASN A 38 -22.16 11.69 -4.95
CA ASN A 38 -21.32 12.70 -5.60
C ASN A 38 -20.19 13.25 -4.70
N GLN A 39 -19.60 12.40 -3.85
CA GLN A 39 -18.53 12.77 -2.92
C GLN A 39 -17.18 12.19 -3.36
N SER A 40 -16.08 12.91 -3.06
CA SER A 40 -14.73 12.41 -3.27
C SER A 40 -14.46 11.18 -2.39
N GLU A 41 -14.17 10.05 -3.04
CA GLU A 41 -13.82 8.81 -2.33
C GLU A 41 -12.37 8.86 -1.82
N ILE A 42 -11.46 9.46 -2.61
CA ILE A 42 -10.01 9.43 -2.34
C ILE A 42 -9.68 10.15 -1.03
N GLU A 43 -10.24 11.35 -0.81
CA GLU A 43 -10.05 12.08 0.45
C GLU A 43 -10.51 11.27 1.66
N SER A 44 -11.71 10.69 1.56
CA SER A 44 -12.28 9.90 2.66
C SER A 44 -11.47 8.63 2.94
N LEU A 45 -10.99 7.94 1.89
CA LEU A 45 -10.17 6.74 2.04
C LEU A 45 -8.81 7.06 2.64
N LEU A 46 -8.14 8.13 2.20
CA LEU A 46 -6.88 8.59 2.79
C LEU A 46 -7.06 8.94 4.27
N PHE A 47 -8.14 9.63 4.62
CA PHE A 47 -8.45 9.98 6.01
C PHE A 47 -8.69 8.73 6.87
N ILE A 48 -9.50 7.77 6.39
CA ILE A 48 -9.74 6.50 7.08
C ILE A 48 -8.44 5.72 7.29
N GLN A 49 -7.57 5.65 6.28
CA GLN A 49 -6.28 4.97 6.37
C GLN A 49 -5.37 5.66 7.39
N MET A 50 -5.26 6.98 7.34
CA MET A 50 -4.43 7.75 8.27
C MET A 50 -4.84 7.49 9.71
N ILE A 51 -6.12 7.64 10.02
CA ILE A 51 -6.64 7.42 11.38
C ILE A 51 -6.51 5.94 11.77
N GLY A 52 -6.86 5.01 10.89
CA GLY A 52 -6.80 3.57 11.19
C GLY A 52 -5.38 3.10 11.48
N ILE A 53 -4.39 3.50 10.66
CA ILE A 53 -2.98 3.13 10.88
C ILE A 53 -2.43 3.82 12.12
N LEU A 54 -2.81 5.06 12.40
CA LEU A 54 -2.41 5.77 13.62
C LEU A 54 -2.94 5.06 14.88
N LEU A 55 -4.24 4.73 14.89
CA LEU A 55 -4.86 4.08 16.03
C LEU A 55 -4.26 2.68 16.28
N ILE A 56 -4.06 1.87 15.24
CA ILE A 56 -3.47 0.54 15.41
C ILE A 56 -2.00 0.62 15.84
N SER A 57 -1.25 1.60 15.35
CA SER A 57 0.14 1.84 15.77
C SER A 57 0.22 2.20 17.24
N LEU A 58 -0.60 3.15 17.69
CA LEU A 58 -0.66 3.54 19.11
C LEU A 58 -1.14 2.39 20.00
N ALA A 59 -2.19 1.68 19.60
CA ALA A 59 -2.71 0.57 20.35
C ALA A 59 -1.69 -0.56 20.50
N PHE A 60 -1.00 -0.91 19.42
CA PHE A 60 0.04 -1.95 19.42
C PHE A 60 1.24 -1.56 20.29
N ALA A 61 1.69 -0.31 20.18
CA ALA A 61 2.84 0.16 20.95
C ALA A 61 2.56 0.31 22.46
N THR A 62 1.29 0.50 22.87
CA THR A 62 0.96 0.86 24.25
C THR A 62 0.20 -0.22 25.04
N PHE A 63 -0.79 -0.87 24.44
CA PHE A 63 -1.76 -1.68 25.18
C PHE A 63 -2.00 -3.09 24.62
N LEU A 64 -1.76 -3.32 23.33
CA LEU A 64 -2.20 -4.53 22.65
C LEU A 64 -1.04 -5.46 22.35
N HIS A 65 -0.98 -6.59 23.06
CA HIS A 65 -0.15 -7.73 22.67
C HIS A 65 -0.87 -8.56 21.60
N LEU A 66 -1.02 -7.98 20.39
CA LEU A 66 -1.60 -8.70 19.26
C LEU A 66 -0.67 -9.80 18.76
N SER A 67 -1.23 -10.92 18.33
CA SER A 67 -0.45 -11.90 17.57
C SER A 67 0.05 -11.26 16.28
N ALA A 68 1.25 -11.63 15.85
CA ALA A 68 1.85 -11.10 14.61
C ALA A 68 0.92 -11.26 13.39
N SER A 69 0.18 -12.36 13.31
CA SER A 69 -0.77 -12.63 12.22
C SER A 69 -1.95 -11.66 12.21
N LEU A 70 -2.50 -11.34 13.37
CA LEU A 70 -3.61 -10.39 13.48
C LEU A 70 -3.14 -8.97 13.13
N PHE A 71 -1.97 -8.57 13.62
CA PHE A 71 -1.36 -7.28 13.32
C PHE A 71 -1.12 -7.11 11.81
N VAL A 72 -0.46 -8.11 11.17
CA VAL A 72 -0.25 -8.14 9.72
C VAL A 72 -1.59 -8.18 8.97
N GLY A 73 -2.60 -8.88 9.50
CA GLY A 73 -3.94 -8.90 8.94
C GLY A 73 -4.56 -7.50 8.88
N ILE A 74 -4.56 -6.76 9.99
CA ILE A 74 -5.11 -5.40 10.02
C ILE A 74 -4.34 -4.47 9.06
N LEU A 75 -3.01 -4.57 9.00
CA LEU A 75 -2.23 -3.82 8.02
C LEU A 75 -2.59 -4.19 6.58
N SER A 76 -2.82 -5.49 6.29
CA SER A 76 -3.23 -5.97 4.97
C SER A 76 -4.56 -5.38 4.51
N PHE A 77 -5.50 -5.18 5.45
CA PHE A 77 -6.76 -4.49 5.19
C PHE A 77 -6.54 -3.06 4.68
N PHE A 78 -5.69 -2.28 5.34
CA PHE A 78 -5.39 -0.91 4.89
C PHE A 78 -4.54 -0.88 3.62
N MET A 79 -3.63 -1.83 3.44
CA MET A 79 -2.77 -1.90 2.25
C MET A 79 -3.57 -2.11 0.97
N VAL A 80 -4.58 -3.00 0.98
CA VAL A 80 -5.40 -3.21 -0.22
C VAL A 80 -6.25 -1.97 -0.55
N ILE A 81 -6.78 -1.27 0.46
CA ILE A 81 -7.50 -0.02 0.25
C ILE A 81 -6.61 0.99 -0.48
N GLN A 82 -5.36 1.14 -0.06
CA GLN A 82 -4.40 2.03 -0.72
C GLN A 82 -4.06 1.55 -2.14
N GLY A 83 -3.82 0.26 -2.31
CA GLY A 83 -3.49 -0.35 -3.60
C GLY A 83 -4.56 -0.13 -4.66
N ASP A 84 -5.82 -0.30 -4.26
CA ASP A 84 -6.98 -0.14 -5.15
C ASP A 84 -7.41 1.33 -5.34
N THR A 85 -6.92 2.25 -4.50
CA THR A 85 -7.20 3.68 -4.64
C THR A 85 -6.27 4.33 -5.67
N PHE A 86 -4.99 3.97 -5.66
CA PHE A 86 -3.98 4.53 -6.55
C PHE A 86 -3.48 3.47 -7.54
N THR A 87 -4.16 3.36 -8.67
CA THR A 87 -3.89 2.32 -9.68
C THR A 87 -3.19 2.84 -10.93
N ARG A 88 -3.01 4.17 -11.07
CA ARG A 88 -2.39 4.79 -12.24
C ARG A 88 -1.42 5.90 -11.86
N VAL A 89 -0.33 6.00 -12.60
CA VAL A 89 0.63 7.10 -12.55
C VAL A 89 0.93 7.60 -13.98
N ARG A 90 0.70 8.88 -14.23
CA ARG A 90 0.85 9.48 -15.57
C ARG A 90 0.13 8.70 -16.70
N GLY A 91 -1.06 8.16 -16.38
CA GLY A 91 -1.86 7.34 -17.28
C GLY A 91 -1.43 5.87 -17.40
N LEU A 92 -0.28 5.48 -16.85
CA LEU A 92 0.20 4.10 -16.85
C LEU A 92 -0.41 3.34 -15.66
N PRO A 93 -0.94 2.12 -15.87
CA PRO A 93 -1.33 1.27 -14.76
C PRO A 93 -0.08 0.81 -14.00
N TYR A 94 -0.11 0.87 -12.66
CA TYR A 94 1.00 0.42 -11.84
C TYR A 94 0.52 -0.35 -10.61
N ALA A 95 1.38 -1.20 -10.07
CA ALA A 95 1.10 -1.95 -8.86
C ALA A 95 1.65 -1.19 -7.64
N ASN A 96 0.77 -0.47 -6.93
CA ASN A 96 1.16 0.34 -5.78
C ASN A 96 1.79 -0.49 -4.65
N ILE A 97 1.19 -1.65 -4.35
CA ILE A 97 1.62 -2.53 -3.25
C ILE A 97 2.52 -3.70 -3.70
N MET A 98 2.76 -3.85 -5.00
CA MET A 98 3.57 -4.94 -5.58
C MET A 98 4.74 -4.39 -6.39
N SER A 99 5.88 -4.16 -5.73
CA SER A 99 7.08 -3.66 -6.42
C SER A 99 7.57 -4.57 -7.53
N THR A 100 7.35 -5.89 -7.43
CA THR A 100 7.69 -6.87 -8.49
C THR A 100 6.97 -6.60 -9.80
N GLY A 101 5.71 -6.15 -9.77
CA GLY A 101 4.96 -5.73 -10.95
C GLY A 101 5.60 -4.53 -11.64
N ASN A 102 6.06 -3.55 -10.87
CA ASN A 102 6.74 -2.36 -11.38
C ASN A 102 8.14 -2.71 -11.95
N ILE A 103 8.87 -3.62 -11.32
CA ILE A 103 10.17 -4.11 -11.86
C ILE A 103 9.96 -4.86 -13.17
N LYS A 104 8.93 -5.72 -13.28
CA LYS A 104 8.57 -6.38 -14.53
C LYS A 104 8.24 -5.35 -15.63
N ALA A 105 7.41 -4.36 -15.32
CA ALA A 105 7.02 -3.31 -16.26
C ALA A 105 8.25 -2.47 -16.70
N PHE A 106 9.18 -2.15 -15.80
CA PHE A 106 10.45 -1.53 -16.11
C PHE A 106 11.21 -2.35 -17.15
N GLY A 107 11.45 -3.63 -16.89
CA GLY A 107 12.19 -4.50 -17.81
C GLY A 107 11.51 -4.65 -19.18
N THR A 108 10.19 -4.81 -19.20
CA THR A 108 9.42 -4.91 -20.45
C THR A 108 9.54 -3.65 -21.30
N ASN A 109 9.32 -2.46 -20.72
CA ASN A 109 9.42 -1.19 -21.46
C ASN A 109 10.86 -0.89 -21.90
N LEU A 110 11.85 -1.24 -21.08
CA LEU A 110 13.26 -1.10 -21.46
C LEU A 110 13.61 -2.02 -22.64
N GLY A 111 13.16 -3.27 -22.63
CA GLY A 111 13.33 -4.21 -23.72
C GLY A 111 12.69 -3.71 -25.01
N GLN A 112 11.46 -3.18 -24.95
CA GLN A 112 10.78 -2.55 -26.09
C GLN A 112 11.58 -1.37 -26.65
N TYR A 113 12.11 -0.50 -25.78
CA TYR A 113 12.96 0.60 -26.20
C TYR A 113 14.24 0.13 -26.92
N LEU A 114 14.88 -0.91 -26.42
CA LEU A 114 16.11 -1.42 -27.05
C LEU A 114 15.87 -1.94 -28.46
N VAL A 115 14.68 -2.48 -28.74
CA VAL A 115 14.29 -2.99 -30.06
C VAL A 115 13.78 -1.85 -30.97
N SER A 116 12.81 -1.08 -30.49
CA SER A 116 12.09 -0.08 -31.30
C SER A 116 12.73 1.29 -31.35
N LYS A 117 13.63 1.59 -30.37
CA LYS A 117 14.22 2.93 -30.12
C LYS A 117 13.18 4.02 -29.86
N ASN A 118 11.95 3.63 -29.50
CA ASN A 118 10.88 4.57 -29.20
C ASN A 118 11.10 5.22 -27.82
N THR A 119 11.29 6.53 -27.82
CA THR A 119 11.55 7.31 -26.59
C THR A 119 10.40 7.26 -25.58
N LYS A 120 9.17 6.95 -26.00
CA LYS A 120 8.03 6.75 -25.11
C LYS A 120 8.26 5.54 -24.20
N ASP A 121 8.78 4.43 -24.75
CA ASP A 121 9.06 3.21 -24.00
C ASP A 121 10.17 3.45 -22.97
N LEU A 122 11.20 4.23 -23.33
CA LEU A 122 12.23 4.64 -22.37
C LEU A 122 11.64 5.46 -21.22
N LYS A 123 10.78 6.45 -21.52
CA LYS A 123 10.12 7.27 -20.49
C LYS A 123 9.26 6.41 -19.56
N ASN A 124 8.48 5.49 -20.11
CA ASN A 124 7.67 4.56 -19.34
C ASN A 124 8.55 3.68 -18.42
N SER A 125 9.64 3.14 -18.98
CA SER A 125 10.62 2.36 -18.21
C SER A 125 11.16 3.16 -17.02
N LEU A 126 11.60 4.40 -17.21
CA LEU A 126 12.12 5.26 -16.14
C LEU A 126 11.06 5.57 -15.06
N ILE A 127 9.77 5.70 -15.43
CA ILE A 127 8.69 5.87 -14.47
C ILE A 127 8.60 4.62 -13.58
N PHE A 128 8.57 3.42 -14.15
CA PHE A 128 8.50 2.18 -13.37
C PHE A 128 9.75 1.94 -12.51
N LEU A 129 10.93 2.32 -13.01
CA LEU A 129 12.17 2.28 -12.23
C LEU A 129 12.08 3.22 -11.02
N SER A 130 11.60 4.45 -11.21
CA SER A 130 11.45 5.41 -10.11
C SER A 130 10.46 4.93 -9.04
N LEU A 131 9.37 4.25 -9.43
CA LEU A 131 8.44 3.63 -8.49
C LEU A 131 9.10 2.49 -7.70
N ALA A 132 9.86 1.62 -8.36
CA ALA A 132 10.58 0.56 -7.67
C ALA A 132 11.65 1.11 -6.71
N LEU A 133 12.40 2.13 -7.12
CA LEU A 133 13.39 2.79 -6.26
C LEU A 133 12.73 3.51 -5.07
N SER A 134 11.58 4.16 -5.27
CA SER A 134 10.83 4.79 -4.17
C SER A 134 10.43 3.76 -3.11
N PHE A 135 10.05 2.55 -3.51
CA PHE A 135 9.75 1.46 -2.58
C PHE A 135 10.99 1.05 -1.77
N VAL A 136 12.15 0.89 -2.44
CA VAL A 136 13.42 0.55 -1.77
C VAL A 136 13.83 1.64 -0.78
N VAL A 137 13.75 2.90 -1.18
CA VAL A 137 14.05 4.06 -0.31
C VAL A 137 13.10 4.09 0.89
N GLY A 138 11.80 3.88 0.67
CA GLY A 138 10.81 3.82 1.74
C GLY A 138 11.09 2.69 2.74
N ALA A 139 11.43 1.49 2.26
CA ALA A 139 11.80 0.36 3.09
C ALA A 139 13.07 0.63 3.91
N PHE A 140 14.08 1.25 3.29
CA PHE A 140 15.32 1.63 3.96
C PHE A 140 15.07 2.67 5.08
N ILE A 141 14.32 3.73 4.78
CA ILE A 141 13.96 4.77 5.77
C ILE A 141 13.15 4.15 6.91
N SER A 142 12.16 3.29 6.59
CA SER A 142 11.37 2.60 7.61
C SER A 142 12.22 1.71 8.51
N SER A 143 13.20 1.00 7.93
CA SER A 143 14.15 0.19 8.70
C SER A 143 15.01 1.05 9.64
N LEU A 144 15.53 2.20 9.18
CA LEU A 144 16.26 3.13 10.04
C LEU A 144 15.39 3.69 11.15
N LEU A 145 14.16 4.12 10.83
CA LEU A 145 13.23 4.64 11.83
C LEU A 145 12.88 3.58 12.88
N SER A 146 12.79 2.30 12.51
CA SER A 146 12.49 1.24 13.47
C SER A 146 13.59 1.05 14.53
N LEU A 147 14.83 1.40 14.23
CA LEU A 147 15.93 1.37 15.22
C LEU A 147 15.76 2.43 16.31
N TRP A 148 15.09 3.54 16.00
CA TRP A 148 14.91 4.68 16.91
C TRP A 148 13.55 4.68 17.57
N LEU A 149 12.49 4.32 16.83
CA LEU A 149 11.09 4.43 17.24
C LEU A 149 10.51 3.08 17.71
N GLY A 150 11.18 1.95 17.42
CA GLY A 150 10.65 0.63 17.77
C GLY A 150 9.22 0.43 17.24
N ASP A 151 8.30 0.06 18.13
CA ASP A 151 6.89 -0.20 17.82
C ASP A 151 6.11 1.03 17.31
N PHE A 152 6.64 2.25 17.53
CA PHE A 152 6.06 3.50 17.03
C PHE A 152 6.39 3.82 15.56
N THR A 153 7.16 2.98 14.88
CA THR A 153 7.59 3.21 13.48
C THR A 153 6.42 3.43 12.52
N LEU A 154 5.29 2.77 12.74
CA LEU A 154 4.09 2.92 11.91
C LEU A 154 3.45 4.31 11.98
N ILE A 155 3.74 5.12 13.01
CA ILE A 155 3.29 6.52 13.07
C ILE A 155 3.89 7.31 11.89
N GLY A 156 5.12 7.00 11.47
CA GLY A 156 5.72 7.58 10.27
C GLY A 156 4.89 7.34 9.01
N SER A 157 4.29 6.16 8.86
CA SER A 157 3.39 5.86 7.74
C SER A 157 2.12 6.72 7.79
N SER A 158 1.53 6.95 8.96
CA SER A 158 0.37 7.83 9.12
C SER A 158 0.68 9.26 8.74
N LEU A 159 1.89 9.77 9.07
CA LEU A 159 2.33 11.10 8.66
C LEU A 159 2.50 11.22 7.13
N LEU A 160 3.03 10.19 6.47
CA LEU A 160 3.13 10.17 5.01
C LEU A 160 1.75 10.18 4.34
N ILE A 161 0.77 9.44 4.89
CA ILE A 161 -0.61 9.46 4.39
C ILE A 161 -1.25 10.84 4.62
N LEU A 162 -0.96 11.49 5.74
CA LEU A 162 -1.41 12.87 6.01
C LEU A 162 -0.87 13.84 4.95
N LEU A 163 0.42 13.74 4.61
CA LEU A 163 1.02 14.55 3.54
C LEU A 163 0.37 14.27 2.18
N ALA A 164 0.09 13.00 1.87
CA ALA A 164 -0.62 12.61 0.65
C ALA A 164 -2.05 13.19 0.62
N TYR A 165 -2.76 13.17 1.74
CA TYR A 165 -4.10 13.76 1.89
C TYR A 165 -4.09 15.27 1.60
N TYR A 166 -3.18 16.02 2.21
CA TYR A 166 -3.07 17.46 1.96
C TYR A 166 -2.65 17.77 0.53
N SER A 167 -1.69 17.02 -0.03
CA SER A 167 -1.28 17.18 -1.43
C SER A 167 -2.43 16.94 -2.39
N TYR A 168 -3.24 15.90 -2.16
CA TYR A 168 -4.42 15.62 -2.96
C TYR A 168 -5.45 16.75 -2.85
N LYS A 169 -5.75 17.23 -1.64
CA LYS A 169 -6.71 18.28 -1.38
C LYS A 169 -6.34 19.60 -2.06
N ILE A 170 -5.06 20.01 -1.97
CA ILE A 170 -4.56 21.24 -2.63
C ILE A 170 -4.65 21.12 -4.17
N SER A 171 -4.43 19.92 -4.72
CA SER A 171 -4.45 19.70 -6.16
C SER A 171 -5.88 19.68 -6.77
N HIS A 172 -6.93 19.56 -5.93
CA HIS A 172 -8.32 19.43 -6.36
C HIS A 172 -9.25 20.49 -5.75
N SER A 173 -8.72 21.46 -5.00
CA SER A 173 -9.39 22.68 -4.56
C SER A 173 -9.16 23.80 -5.58
#